data_9ea035fecb2497ba5b918e8fc361c26d
#
_entry.id   9ea035fecb2497ba5b918e8fc361c26d
#
_cell.length_a   1.000
_cell.length_b   1.000
_cell.length_c   1.000
_cell.angle_alpha   90.00
_cell.angle_beta   90.00
_cell.angle_gamma   90.00
#
_symmetry.space_group_name_H-M   'P 1'
#
loop_
_entity.id
_entity.type
_entity.pdbx_description
1 polymer ?
#
loop_
_entity_poly.entity_id
_entity_poly.type
_entity_poly.pdbx_seq_one_letter_code
_entity_poly.pdbx_strand_id
1 'polypeptide(L)'
;MKQTTDKPDDMRELVVQIARALVDLPEDVVVEAVEREESTALRLRVAPSDVGKVIGKQGRTARSMRTILGAVSMKHHHRYTLDILEEDHAGTADSEE
;
A
#
# COMPACT_ATOMS: atom_id res chain seq x y z
N MET A 1 -0.93 -4.34 -26.83
CA MET A 1 -1.10 -4.00 -26.21
C MET A 1 -0.54 -3.48 -25.37
N LYS A 2 -0.53 -3.15 -24.93
CA LYS A 2 -0.14 -2.66 -24.34
C LYS A 2 -0.09 -2.51 -23.23
N GLN A 3 0.03 -2.84 -22.74
CA GLN A 3 0.02 -2.71 -21.63
C GLN A 3 0.76 -1.96 -20.84
N THR A 4 0.52 -1.63 -20.05
CA THR A 4 1.27 -0.62 -19.53
C THR A 4 1.26 -0.69 -18.06
N THR A 5 2.38 -0.51 -17.40
CA THR A 5 2.48 -0.55 -15.97
C THR A 5 2.61 0.83 -15.41
N ASP A 6 2.24 1.85 -16.18
CA ASP A 6 2.34 3.20 -15.68
C ASP A 6 1.07 3.70 -15.06
N LYS A 7 -0.01 2.95 -15.12
CA LYS A 7 -1.27 3.44 -14.61
C LYS A 7 -1.37 3.21 -13.12
N PRO A 8 -2.06 4.09 -12.41
CA PRO A 8 -2.27 3.89 -10.97
C PRO A 8 -2.89 2.55 -10.65
N ASP A 9 -3.76 2.03 -11.53
CA ASP A 9 -4.37 0.73 -11.30
C ASP A 9 -3.35 -0.38 -11.28
N ASP A 10 -2.30 -0.28 -12.09
CA ASP A 10 -1.27 -1.30 -12.10
C ASP A 10 -0.49 -1.30 -10.81
N MET A 11 -0.22 -0.12 -10.27
CA MET A 11 0.50 -0.04 -9.00
C MET A 11 -0.39 -0.48 -7.85
N ARG A 12 -1.67 -0.12 -7.92
CA ARG A 12 -2.62 -0.59 -6.92
C ARG A 12 -2.67 -2.11 -6.93
N GLU A 13 -2.74 -2.70 -8.11
CA GLU A 13 -2.81 -4.15 -8.21
C GLU A 13 -1.55 -4.81 -7.71
N LEU A 14 -0.39 -4.20 -7.95
CA LEU A 14 0.86 -4.73 -7.44
C LEU A 14 0.82 -4.81 -5.92
N VAL A 15 0.38 -3.75 -5.27
CA VAL A 15 0.29 -3.75 -3.81
C VAL A 15 -0.71 -4.78 -3.34
N VAL A 16 -1.83 -4.92 -4.04
CA VAL A 16 -2.83 -5.94 -3.69
C VAL A 16 -2.19 -7.32 -3.70
N GLN A 17 -1.43 -7.63 -4.74
CA GLN A 17 -0.84 -8.95 -4.87
C GLN A 17 0.20 -9.20 -3.79
N ILE A 18 1.00 -8.21 -3.49
CA ILE A 18 1.99 -8.37 -2.44
C ILE A 18 1.30 -8.61 -1.10
N ALA A 19 0.30 -7.79 -0.78
CA ALA A 19 -0.37 -7.91 0.50
C ALA A 19 -1.06 -9.26 0.63
N ARG A 20 -1.72 -9.71 -0.44
CA ARG A 20 -2.40 -10.99 -0.39
C ARG A 20 -1.44 -12.14 -0.15
N ALA A 21 -0.22 -12.02 -0.63
CA ALA A 21 0.78 -13.06 -0.44
C ALA A 21 1.26 -13.13 1.01
N LEU A 22 1.07 -12.06 1.76
CA LEU A 22 1.61 -11.95 3.11
C LEU A 22 0.61 -12.27 4.21
N VAL A 23 -0.68 -12.04 3.95
CA VAL A 23 -1.68 -12.07 5.01
C VAL A 23 -2.37 -13.43 5.08
N ASP A 24 -3.07 -13.65 6.21
CA ASP A 24 -3.85 -14.87 6.38
C ASP A 24 -5.25 -14.71 5.80
N LEU A 25 -5.75 -13.48 5.70
CA LEU A 25 -7.09 -13.23 5.20
C LEU A 25 -7.01 -12.38 3.93
N PRO A 26 -6.59 -12.99 2.81
CA PRO A 26 -6.41 -12.22 1.58
C PRO A 26 -7.69 -11.59 1.05
N GLU A 27 -8.84 -12.15 1.39
CA GLU A 27 -10.10 -11.58 0.94
C GLU A 27 -10.39 -10.24 1.59
N ASP A 28 -9.69 -9.91 2.67
CA ASP A 28 -9.89 -8.62 3.33
C ASP A 28 -8.93 -7.55 2.84
N VAL A 29 -8.05 -7.88 1.90
CA VAL A 29 -7.11 -6.90 1.37
C VAL A 29 -7.83 -5.94 0.43
N VAL A 30 -7.70 -4.65 0.72
CA VAL A 30 -8.28 -3.61 -0.12
C VAL A 30 -7.22 -2.53 -0.29
N VAL A 31 -7.04 -2.07 -1.51
CA VAL A 31 -6.13 -0.97 -1.79
C VAL A 31 -6.91 0.09 -2.53
N GLU A 32 -6.90 1.28 -1.98
CA GLU A 32 -7.55 2.44 -2.59
C GLU A 32 -6.49 3.36 -3.16
N ALA A 33 -6.67 3.76 -4.40
CA ALA A 33 -5.73 4.70 -5.02
C ALA A 33 -6.36 6.09 -5.00
N VAL A 34 -5.70 7.01 -4.32
CA VAL A 34 -6.14 8.40 -4.27
C VAL A 34 -5.22 9.17 -5.20
N GLU A 35 -5.75 9.59 -6.34
CA GLU A 35 -4.94 10.20 -7.38
C GLU A 35 -4.95 11.71 -7.27
N ARG A 36 -3.79 12.30 -7.44
CA ARG A 36 -3.63 13.74 -7.54
C ARG A 36 -2.83 14.02 -8.80
N GLU A 37 -2.56 15.28 -9.07
CA GLU A 37 -1.89 15.64 -10.31
C GLU A 37 -0.54 14.95 -10.47
N GLU A 38 0.25 14.93 -9.43
CA GLU A 38 1.61 14.42 -9.55
C GLU A 38 1.89 13.29 -8.61
N SER A 39 0.87 12.76 -7.96
CA SER A 39 1.08 11.68 -7.01
C SER A 39 -0.15 10.84 -6.88
N THR A 40 0.06 9.60 -6.45
CA THR A 40 -1.02 8.69 -6.13
C THR A 40 -0.70 8.08 -4.79
N ALA A 41 -1.62 8.19 -3.85
CA ALA A 41 -1.47 7.55 -2.55
C ALA A 41 -2.19 6.22 -2.60
N LEU A 42 -1.45 5.15 -2.36
CA LEU A 42 -2.03 3.81 -2.30
C LEU A 42 -2.30 3.49 -0.83
N ARG A 43 -3.56 3.34 -0.51
CA ARG A 43 -3.98 3.14 0.87
C ARG A 43 -4.37 1.68 1.04
N LEU A 44 -3.57 0.97 1.81
CA LEU A 44 -3.71 -0.46 1.99
C LEU A 44 -4.45 -0.75 3.28
N ARG A 45 -5.47 -1.58 3.18
CA ARG A 45 -6.23 -2.04 4.35
C ARG A 45 -6.23 -3.55 4.34
N VAL A 46 -5.98 -4.14 5.49
CA VAL A 46 -6.03 -5.59 5.65
C VAL A 46 -6.80 -5.87 6.93
N ALA A 47 -7.08 -7.15 7.19
CA ALA A 47 -7.70 -7.52 8.46
C ALA A 47 -6.83 -7.01 9.59
N PRO A 48 -7.42 -6.53 10.70
CA PRO A 48 -6.63 -6.02 11.82
C PRO A 48 -5.57 -7.01 12.30
N SER A 49 -5.90 -8.29 12.30
CA SER A 49 -4.94 -9.29 12.75
C SER A 49 -3.77 -9.46 11.80
N ASP A 50 -3.88 -8.93 10.59
CA ASP A 50 -2.83 -9.07 9.58
C ASP A 50 -1.97 -7.83 9.41
N VAL A 51 -2.28 -6.75 10.10
CA VAL A 51 -1.54 -5.50 9.91
C VAL A 51 -0.04 -5.72 10.14
N GLY A 52 0.30 -6.46 11.18
CA GLY A 52 1.71 -6.72 11.47
C GLY A 52 2.42 -7.45 10.35
N LYS A 53 1.69 -8.23 9.56
CA LYS A 53 2.31 -8.99 8.48
C LYS A 53 2.70 -8.11 7.30
N VAL A 54 1.96 -7.04 7.06
CA VAL A 54 2.31 -6.14 5.97
C VAL A 54 3.30 -5.07 6.41
N ILE A 55 3.32 -4.75 7.69
CA ILE A 55 4.34 -3.83 8.21
C ILE A 55 5.67 -4.57 8.33
N GLY A 56 5.62 -5.79 8.86
CA GLY A 56 6.79 -6.62 9.00
C GLY A 56 7.59 -6.27 10.23
N LYS A 57 8.55 -7.12 10.55
CA LYS A 57 9.38 -6.92 11.73
C LYS A 57 10.14 -5.62 11.57
N GLN A 58 9.99 -4.73 12.56
CA GLN A 58 10.69 -3.46 12.57
C GLN A 58 10.35 -2.61 11.34
N GLY A 59 9.17 -2.86 10.74
CA GLY A 59 8.74 -2.07 9.60
C GLY A 59 9.43 -2.41 8.31
N ARG A 60 10.16 -3.51 8.25
CA ARG A 60 10.99 -3.81 7.07
C ARG A 60 10.18 -4.10 5.82
N THR A 61 9.05 -4.81 5.97
CA THR A 61 8.24 -5.13 4.81
C THR A 61 7.64 -3.87 4.20
N ALA A 62 7.07 -3.03 5.05
CA ALA A 62 6.49 -1.77 4.57
C ALA A 62 7.56 -0.90 3.94
N ARG A 63 8.74 -0.84 4.54
CA ARG A 63 9.82 -0.04 3.97
C ARG A 63 10.24 -0.56 2.61
N SER A 64 10.29 -1.90 2.46
CA SER A 64 10.65 -2.49 1.18
C SER A 64 9.64 -2.17 0.11
N MET A 65 8.36 -2.23 0.45
CA MET A 65 7.33 -1.86 -0.52
C MET A 65 7.47 -0.40 -0.93
N ARG A 66 7.74 0.47 0.03
CA ARG A 66 7.92 1.88 -0.28
C ARG A 66 9.14 2.12 -1.15
N THR A 67 10.19 1.33 -0.95
CA THR A 67 11.38 1.44 -1.77
C THR A 67 11.07 1.07 -3.22
N ILE A 68 10.29 0.00 -3.41
CA ILE A 68 9.91 -0.41 -4.75
C ILE A 68 9.05 0.68 -5.41
N LEU A 69 8.10 1.22 -4.67
CA LEU A 69 7.25 2.28 -5.22
C LEU A 69 8.06 3.53 -5.53
N GLY A 70 9.10 3.80 -4.74
CA GLY A 70 9.97 4.91 -5.03
C GLY A 70 10.70 4.75 -6.36
N ALA A 71 11.14 3.52 -6.65
CA ALA A 71 11.80 3.26 -7.92
C ALA A 71 10.84 3.45 -9.08
N VAL A 72 9.60 2.99 -8.92
CA VAL A 72 8.59 3.17 -9.94
C VAL A 72 8.29 4.66 -10.14
N SER A 73 8.27 5.40 -9.03
CA SER A 73 8.00 6.82 -9.09
C SER A 73 9.04 7.54 -9.95
N MET A 74 10.28 7.16 -9.77
CA MET A 74 11.35 7.78 -10.55
C MET A 74 11.22 7.46 -12.03
N LYS A 75 10.86 6.24 -12.34
CA LYS A 75 10.75 5.82 -13.72
C LYS A 75 9.64 6.58 -14.45
N HIS A 76 8.53 6.79 -13.76
CA HIS A 76 7.34 7.37 -14.40
C HIS A 76 7.16 8.85 -14.10
N HIS A 77 8.04 9.44 -13.33
CA HIS A 77 7.93 10.87 -12.96
C HIS A 77 6.57 11.15 -12.31
N HIS A 78 6.11 10.20 -11.49
CA HIS A 78 4.84 10.30 -10.79
C HIS A 78 5.03 9.62 -9.45
N ARG A 79 4.74 10.33 -8.38
CA ARG A 79 5.00 9.82 -7.04
C ARG A 79 3.93 8.83 -6.61
N TYR A 80 4.37 7.67 -6.19
CA TYR A 80 3.49 6.67 -5.58
C TYR A 80 3.89 6.51 -4.12
N THR A 81 2.92 6.65 -3.22
CA THR A 81 3.17 6.49 -1.79
C THR A 81 2.29 5.38 -1.27
N LEU A 82 2.66 4.84 -0.12
CA LEU A 82 1.94 3.73 0.49
C LEU A 82 1.58 4.10 1.92
N ASP A 83 0.28 4.05 2.20
CA ASP A 83 -0.24 4.22 3.55
C ASP A 83 -0.84 2.89 3.98
N ILE A 84 -0.42 2.38 5.12
CA ILE A 84 -0.99 1.16 5.67
C ILE A 84 -1.91 1.58 6.80
N LEU A 85 -3.19 1.24 6.64
CA LEU A 85 -4.20 1.69 7.58
C LEU A 85 -4.35 0.70 8.71
N GLU A 86 -4.36 1.20 9.94
CA GLU A 86 -4.52 0.36 11.11
C GLU A 86 -5.88 0.64 11.70
N GLU A 87 -6.84 0.00 11.11
CA GLU A 87 -8.23 0.33 11.38
C GLU A 87 -8.66 0.18 12.81
N ASP A 88 -8.13 -0.82 13.47
CA ASP A 88 -8.53 -1.02 14.85
C ASP A 88 -7.97 0.06 15.75
N HIS A 89 -7.09 0.89 15.22
CA HIS A 89 -6.59 2.03 15.96
C HIS A 89 -7.24 3.31 15.52
N ALA A 90 -8.14 3.24 14.58
CA ALA A 90 -8.70 4.45 14.02
C ALA A 90 -9.39 5.27 15.09
N GLY A 91 -10.03 4.62 16.00
CA GLY A 91 -10.73 5.32 17.04
C GLY A 91 -9.82 5.86 18.10
N THR A 92 -8.63 5.37 18.20
CA THR A 92 -7.74 5.79 19.26
C THR A 92 -6.72 6.76 18.77
N ALA A 93 -6.59 6.78 17.59
CA ALA A 93 -5.61 7.69 17.10
C ALA A 93 -5.88 9.07 17.53
N ASP A 94 -6.33 8.54 17.97
CA ASP A 94 -6.21 9.26 18.13
C ASP A 94 -5.73 9.78 18.87
N SER A 95 -5.81 9.42 19.12
CA SER A 95 -5.33 9.69 19.70
C SER A 95 -4.35 10.24 19.96
N GLU A 96 -4.40 10.37 19.76
CA GLU A 96 -3.60 10.78 19.85
C GLU A 96 -3.18 11.50 20.19
N GLU A 97 -3.48 11.60 20.21
CA GLU A 97 -3.22 12.06 20.39
C GLU A 97 -2.99 12.45 20.78
#